data_58014dfd1cb7fa50e3d845a280747dec
#
_entry.id   58014dfd1cb7fa50e3d845a280747dec
#
_cell.length_a   1.000
_cell.length_b   1.000
_cell.length_c   1.000
_cell.angle_alpha   90.00
_cell.angle_beta   90.00
_cell.angle_gamma   90.00
#
_symmetry.space_group_name_H-M   'P 1'
#
loop_
_entity.id
_entity.type
_entity.pdbx_description
1 polymer ?
#
loop_
_entity_poly.entity_id
_entity_poly.type
_entity_poly.pdbx_seq_one_letter_code
_entity_poly.pdbx_strand_id
1 'polypeptide(L)'
;MLRFYLLLSAAATLPATGWPQTLDQRITAVGSGKVHLSFAARPGVCGDGYQNINIQDSEDWEVECEGQPVRVALDVRDHQVVALRTFVGGQWRIPSAAKDLGTIRPQEAAAYFLHLAGSRTDLSGDPVLPATLADSVTIWPSLLQLARSSRFPMERRRSAVFWLGQAAGAAVDGALDSIAGDTGTEREVRKQAVFALSQRSSDEAVPALIRIARTNRDPELRKSALFWLGQSNDPRAVDLFEEILR
;
A
#
# COMPACT_ATOMS: atom_id res chain seq x y z
N MET A 1 -54.67 -5.71 -59.96
CA MET A 1 -53.20 -5.94 -59.85
C MET A 1 -52.69 -5.12 -58.69
N LEU A 2 -52.57 -5.80 -57.56
CA LEU A 2 -52.10 -5.14 -56.26
C LEU A 2 -50.64 -5.50 -56.09
N ARG A 3 -49.71 -4.51 -56.12
CA ARG A 3 -48.29 -4.64 -55.89
C ARG A 3 -48.03 -4.46 -54.41
N PHE A 4 -47.63 -5.53 -53.69
CA PHE A 4 -47.10 -5.51 -52.35
C PHE A 4 -45.63 -5.03 -52.38
N TYR A 5 -45.30 -3.90 -51.74
CA TYR A 5 -43.93 -3.50 -51.44
C TYR A 5 -43.52 -4.09 -50.09
N LEU A 6 -42.57 -5.02 -50.13
CA LEU A 6 -41.87 -5.52 -48.93
C LEU A 6 -40.84 -4.47 -48.54
N LEU A 7 -41.06 -3.78 -47.41
CA LEU A 7 -40.06 -2.95 -46.77
C LEU A 7 -39.13 -3.87 -45.98
N LEU A 8 -37.90 -4.08 -46.46
CA LEU A 8 -36.81 -4.67 -45.68
C LEU A 8 -36.33 -3.64 -44.64
N SER A 9 -36.66 -3.87 -43.35
CA SER A 9 -36.07 -3.13 -42.24
C SER A 9 -34.66 -3.66 -41.98
N ALA A 10 -33.65 -2.93 -42.41
CA ALA A 10 -32.25 -3.17 -41.97
C ALA A 10 -32.11 -2.79 -40.50
N ALA A 11 -32.08 -3.80 -39.64
CA ALA A 11 -31.69 -3.61 -38.24
C ALA A 11 -30.19 -3.24 -38.18
N ALA A 12 -29.90 -1.97 -37.97
CA ALA A 12 -28.54 -1.52 -37.67
C ALA A 12 -28.15 -2.08 -36.33
N THR A 13 -27.28 -3.09 -36.31
CA THR A 13 -26.60 -3.54 -35.09
C THR A 13 -25.61 -2.47 -34.67
N LEU A 14 -25.98 -1.68 -33.66
CA LEU A 14 -25.05 -0.78 -32.97
C LEU A 14 -23.90 -1.64 -32.43
N PRO A 15 -22.62 -1.23 -32.61
CA PRO A 15 -21.52 -1.92 -31.97
C PRO A 15 -21.74 -1.84 -30.47
N ALA A 16 -21.71 -2.97 -29.78
CA ALA A 16 -21.71 -3.02 -28.32
C ALA A 16 -20.47 -2.25 -27.86
N THR A 17 -20.65 -1.00 -27.39
CA THR A 17 -19.63 -0.25 -26.69
C THR A 17 -19.42 -0.96 -25.36
N GLY A 18 -18.57 -1.99 -25.38
CA GLY A 18 -18.16 -2.69 -24.16
C GLY A 18 -17.49 -1.67 -23.24
N TRP A 19 -18.00 -1.55 -22.03
CA TRP A 19 -17.32 -0.79 -20.97
C TRP A 19 -15.87 -1.26 -20.89
N PRO A 20 -14.89 -0.34 -20.72
CA PRO A 20 -13.50 -0.77 -20.60
C PRO A 20 -13.36 -1.73 -19.43
N GLN A 21 -12.78 -2.90 -19.71
CA GLN A 21 -12.57 -3.93 -18.69
C GLN A 21 -11.74 -3.36 -17.54
N THR A 22 -12.15 -3.64 -16.31
CA THR A 22 -11.38 -3.29 -15.12
C THR A 22 -10.06 -4.06 -15.10
N LEU A 23 -9.06 -3.56 -14.37
CA LEU A 23 -7.77 -4.24 -14.22
C LEU A 23 -7.97 -5.67 -13.68
N ASP A 24 -8.87 -5.87 -12.73
CA ASP A 24 -9.23 -7.19 -12.19
C ASP A 24 -9.73 -8.14 -13.28
N GLN A 25 -10.67 -7.70 -14.12
CA GLN A 25 -11.19 -8.50 -15.22
C GLN A 25 -10.09 -8.86 -16.24
N ARG A 26 -9.16 -7.94 -16.52
CA ARG A 26 -8.04 -8.19 -17.43
C ARG A 26 -7.05 -9.21 -16.88
N ILE A 27 -6.80 -9.19 -15.57
CA ILE A 27 -5.91 -10.14 -14.89
C ILE A 27 -6.57 -11.51 -14.78
N THR A 28 -7.81 -11.58 -14.32
CA THR A 28 -8.53 -12.85 -14.14
C THR A 28 -8.85 -13.55 -15.46
N ALA A 29 -8.99 -12.80 -16.55
CA ALA A 29 -9.18 -13.36 -17.90
C ALA A 29 -8.00 -14.23 -18.38
N VAL A 30 -6.81 -14.12 -17.76
CA VAL A 30 -5.65 -14.97 -18.09
C VAL A 30 -5.88 -16.43 -17.67
N GLY A 31 -6.77 -16.68 -16.72
CA GLY A 31 -7.06 -18.01 -16.19
C GLY A 31 -5.93 -18.56 -15.32
N SER A 32 -4.85 -19.04 -15.95
CA SER A 32 -3.63 -19.48 -15.26
C SER A 32 -2.39 -19.05 -16.04
N GLY A 33 -1.39 -18.51 -15.35
CA GLY A 33 -0.16 -18.02 -15.96
C GLY A 33 0.43 -16.84 -15.25
N LYS A 34 1.40 -16.18 -15.88
CA LYS A 34 2.03 -14.97 -15.37
C LYS A 34 1.47 -13.73 -16.04
N VAL A 35 1.29 -12.68 -15.25
CA VAL A 35 0.86 -11.36 -15.74
C VAL A 35 1.89 -10.33 -15.33
N HIS A 36 2.26 -9.48 -16.27
CA HIS A 36 3.11 -8.31 -16.04
C HIS A 36 2.29 -7.03 -16.21
N LEU A 37 2.56 -6.05 -15.38
CA LEU A 37 2.05 -4.69 -15.54
C LEU A 37 3.04 -3.69 -14.96
N SER A 38 2.90 -2.43 -15.36
CA SER A 38 3.70 -1.33 -14.82
C SER A 38 2.83 -0.09 -14.62
N PHE A 39 3.28 0.84 -13.79
CA PHE A 39 2.68 2.15 -13.57
C PHE A 39 3.71 3.15 -13.08
N ALA A 40 3.41 4.45 -13.13
CA ALA A 40 4.32 5.48 -12.66
C ALA A 40 4.51 5.41 -11.15
N ALA A 41 5.78 5.45 -10.71
CA ALA A 41 6.14 5.56 -9.31
C ALA A 41 6.00 7.01 -8.84
N ARG A 42 5.64 7.20 -7.57
CA ARG A 42 5.67 8.52 -6.93
C ARG A 42 7.10 9.06 -6.84
N PRO A 43 7.31 10.37 -6.73
CA PRO A 43 8.63 10.97 -6.54
C PRO A 43 9.38 10.35 -5.35
N GLY A 44 10.72 10.26 -5.44
CA GLY A 44 11.58 9.68 -4.41
C GLY A 44 11.59 8.14 -4.37
N VAL A 45 10.92 7.46 -5.29
CA VAL A 45 10.93 5.99 -5.39
C VAL A 45 11.87 5.54 -6.48
N CYS A 46 12.91 4.79 -6.08
CA CYS A 46 13.93 4.22 -6.95
C CYS A 46 14.09 2.72 -6.73
N GLY A 47 14.72 2.04 -7.69
CA GLY A 47 15.09 0.64 -7.54
C GLY A 47 16.09 0.17 -8.58
N ASP A 48 16.70 -0.97 -8.30
CA ASP A 48 17.64 -1.64 -9.20
C ASP A 48 16.95 -2.56 -10.24
N GLY A 49 15.63 -2.59 -10.22
CA GLY A 49 14.82 -3.48 -11.06
C GLY A 49 14.81 -4.94 -10.59
N TYR A 50 15.36 -5.24 -9.40
CA TYR A 50 15.45 -6.61 -8.90
C TYR A 50 14.94 -6.73 -7.46
N GLN A 51 15.70 -6.38 -6.45
CA GLN A 51 15.35 -6.59 -5.04
C GLN A 51 15.34 -5.32 -4.21
N ASN A 52 16.10 -4.31 -4.62
CA ASN A 52 16.21 -3.10 -3.83
C ASN A 52 15.21 -2.07 -4.32
N ILE A 53 14.37 -1.60 -3.40
CA ILE A 53 13.45 -0.48 -3.59
C ILE A 53 13.80 0.55 -2.54
N ASN A 54 14.24 1.73 -2.96
CA ASN A 54 14.46 2.88 -2.11
C ASN A 54 13.26 3.81 -2.20
N ILE A 55 12.79 4.29 -1.05
CA ILE A 55 11.57 5.12 -0.94
C ILE A 55 11.92 6.49 -0.33
N GLN A 56 13.17 6.70 0.02
CA GLN A 56 13.64 7.95 0.61
C GLN A 56 14.43 8.74 -0.42
N ASP A 57 14.19 10.03 -0.45
CA ASP A 57 15.04 10.99 -1.13
C ASP A 57 16.37 11.05 -0.35
N SER A 58 17.43 10.54 -0.94
CA SER A 58 18.75 10.54 -0.33
C SER A 58 19.64 11.43 -1.20
N GLU A 59 20.23 12.46 -0.60
CA GLU A 59 21.22 13.34 -1.25
C GLU A 59 22.47 12.57 -1.70
N ASP A 60 22.70 11.38 -1.11
CA ASP A 60 23.87 10.52 -1.38
C ASP A 60 23.62 9.48 -2.49
N TRP A 61 22.46 9.46 -3.14
CA TRP A 61 22.10 8.44 -4.12
C TRP A 61 22.43 8.93 -5.53
N GLU A 62 23.45 8.34 -6.15
CA GLU A 62 23.96 8.72 -7.48
C GLU A 62 23.08 8.28 -8.67
N VAL A 63 21.97 7.58 -8.45
CA VAL A 63 21.10 7.09 -9.53
C VAL A 63 19.94 8.05 -9.74
N GLU A 64 19.73 8.47 -10.98
CA GLU A 64 18.53 9.23 -11.36
C GLU A 64 17.28 8.43 -11.01
N CYS A 65 16.56 8.89 -9.98
CA CYS A 65 15.35 8.27 -9.47
C CYS A 65 14.08 8.74 -10.19
N GLU A 66 14.20 9.69 -11.11
CA GLU A 66 13.05 10.25 -11.79
C GLU A 66 12.49 9.30 -12.86
N GLY A 67 11.18 9.12 -12.84
CA GLY A 67 10.46 8.41 -13.90
C GLY A 67 10.64 6.89 -13.93
N GLN A 68 11.23 6.28 -12.90
CA GLN A 68 11.33 4.82 -12.85
C GLN A 68 9.93 4.21 -12.61
N PRO A 69 9.47 3.26 -13.47
CA PRO A 69 8.17 2.64 -13.27
C PRO A 69 8.20 1.61 -12.14
N VAL A 70 7.09 1.53 -11.40
CA VAL A 70 6.77 0.34 -10.62
C VAL A 70 6.36 -0.77 -11.59
N ARG A 71 6.92 -1.96 -11.39
CA ARG A 71 6.61 -3.17 -12.17
C ARG A 71 6.10 -4.25 -11.23
N VAL A 72 5.02 -4.88 -11.59
CA VAL A 72 4.43 -5.96 -10.80
C VAL A 72 4.29 -7.20 -11.66
N ALA A 73 4.85 -8.31 -11.14
CA ALA A 73 4.62 -9.64 -11.67
C ALA A 73 3.62 -10.37 -10.80
N LEU A 74 2.56 -10.89 -11.43
CA LEU A 74 1.51 -11.65 -10.78
C LEU A 74 1.56 -13.10 -11.28
N ASP A 75 1.39 -14.06 -10.36
CA ASP A 75 1.10 -15.44 -10.70
C ASP A 75 -0.41 -15.67 -10.50
N VAL A 76 -1.08 -16.07 -11.59
CA VAL A 76 -2.54 -16.35 -11.63
C VAL A 76 -2.73 -17.84 -11.73
N ARG A 77 -3.63 -18.42 -10.93
CA ARG A 77 -4.10 -19.81 -11.01
C ARG A 77 -5.60 -19.82 -10.82
N ASP A 78 -6.29 -20.54 -11.69
CA ASP A 78 -7.75 -20.69 -11.64
C ASP A 78 -8.46 -19.34 -11.49
N HIS A 79 -8.07 -18.38 -12.34
CA HIS A 79 -8.60 -17.00 -12.36
C HIS A 79 -8.31 -16.18 -11.09
N GLN A 80 -7.38 -16.62 -10.23
CA GLN A 80 -7.07 -15.95 -8.98
C GLN A 80 -5.58 -15.64 -8.89
N VAL A 81 -5.24 -14.44 -8.40
CA VAL A 81 -3.86 -14.09 -8.09
C VAL A 81 -3.43 -14.82 -6.83
N VAL A 82 -2.37 -15.63 -6.94
CA VAL A 82 -1.83 -16.44 -5.83
C VAL A 82 -0.49 -15.92 -5.32
N ALA A 83 0.24 -15.17 -6.16
CA ALA A 83 1.48 -14.53 -5.74
C ALA A 83 1.69 -13.22 -6.50
N LEU A 84 2.41 -12.31 -5.87
CA LEU A 84 2.88 -11.09 -6.51
C LEU A 84 4.31 -10.75 -6.10
N ARG A 85 5.02 -10.07 -7.00
CA ARG A 85 6.33 -9.46 -6.75
C ARG A 85 6.35 -8.06 -7.32
N THR A 86 6.89 -7.13 -6.56
CA THR A 86 7.00 -5.72 -6.93
C THR A 86 8.46 -5.38 -7.19
N PHE A 87 8.70 -4.58 -8.22
CA PHE A 87 10.01 -4.08 -8.62
C PHE A 87 9.89 -2.60 -8.96
N VAL A 88 10.98 -1.86 -8.84
CA VAL A 88 11.07 -0.47 -9.32
C VAL A 88 12.24 -0.38 -10.28
N GLY A 89 12.04 0.30 -11.40
CA GLY A 89 13.04 0.38 -12.46
C GLY A 89 13.27 -0.95 -13.20
N GLY A 90 14.37 -1.04 -13.91
CA GLY A 90 14.73 -2.21 -14.72
C GLY A 90 13.83 -2.42 -15.95
N GLN A 91 13.92 -3.58 -16.55
CA GLN A 91 13.12 -3.99 -17.71
C GLN A 91 12.70 -5.45 -17.60
N TRP A 92 11.54 -5.78 -18.16
CA TRP A 92 11.15 -7.19 -18.31
C TRP A 92 12.10 -7.87 -19.32
N ARG A 93 12.50 -9.12 -19.02
CA ARG A 93 13.23 -9.93 -19.98
C ARG A 93 12.33 -10.28 -21.17
N ILE A 94 12.83 -10.09 -22.39
CA ILE A 94 12.14 -10.46 -23.63
C ILE A 94 12.91 -11.58 -24.30
N PRO A 95 12.25 -12.68 -24.77
CA PRO A 95 10.82 -12.94 -24.69
C PRO A 95 10.37 -13.37 -23.28
N SER A 96 9.16 -12.96 -22.89
CA SER A 96 8.53 -13.40 -21.62
C SER A 96 7.31 -14.23 -21.94
N ALA A 97 7.12 -15.34 -21.22
CA ALA A 97 5.88 -16.12 -21.26
C ALA A 97 4.71 -15.45 -20.51
N ALA A 98 4.96 -14.32 -19.87
CA ALA A 98 3.93 -13.59 -19.15
C ALA A 98 3.04 -12.77 -20.10
N LYS A 99 1.75 -12.69 -19.78
CA LYS A 99 0.84 -11.73 -20.41
C LYS A 99 1.18 -10.33 -19.92
N ASP A 100 1.69 -9.49 -20.79
CA ASP A 100 1.94 -8.08 -20.48
C ASP A 100 0.66 -7.25 -20.68
N LEU A 101 0.22 -6.57 -19.62
CA LEU A 101 -0.90 -5.63 -19.63
C LEU A 101 -0.46 -4.18 -19.92
N GLY A 102 0.86 -3.96 -20.06
CA GLY A 102 1.44 -2.65 -20.34
C GLY A 102 1.39 -1.72 -19.12
N THR A 103 1.38 -0.42 -19.42
CA THR A 103 1.33 0.63 -18.40
C THR A 103 -0.12 0.90 -17.98
N ILE A 104 -0.37 0.80 -16.68
CA ILE A 104 -1.67 1.03 -16.05
C ILE A 104 -1.65 2.42 -15.39
N ARG A 105 -2.79 3.08 -15.30
CA ARG A 105 -2.91 4.34 -14.55
C ARG A 105 -2.62 4.09 -13.07
N PRO A 106 -1.80 4.92 -12.39
CA PRO A 106 -1.42 4.70 -11.00
C PRO A 106 -2.63 4.55 -10.05
N GLN A 107 -3.68 5.34 -10.27
CA GLN A 107 -4.92 5.29 -9.48
C GLN A 107 -5.64 3.93 -9.62
N GLU A 108 -5.69 3.39 -10.83
CA GLU A 108 -6.30 2.09 -11.12
C GLU A 108 -5.47 0.96 -10.50
N ALA A 109 -4.14 1.04 -10.62
CA ALA A 109 -3.22 0.07 -10.03
C ALA A 109 -3.32 0.09 -8.50
N ALA A 110 -3.26 1.26 -7.87
CA ALA A 110 -3.37 1.40 -6.41
C ALA A 110 -4.71 0.87 -5.88
N ALA A 111 -5.83 1.22 -6.52
CA ALA A 111 -7.15 0.72 -6.14
C ALA A 111 -7.23 -0.82 -6.24
N TYR A 112 -6.69 -1.39 -7.32
CA TYR A 112 -6.64 -2.85 -7.50
C TYR A 112 -5.82 -3.54 -6.40
N PHE A 113 -4.61 -3.06 -6.10
CA PHE A 113 -3.75 -3.71 -5.11
C PHE A 113 -4.28 -3.55 -3.68
N LEU A 114 -4.91 -2.42 -3.35
CA LEU A 114 -5.61 -2.26 -2.06
C LEU A 114 -6.82 -3.18 -1.95
N HIS A 115 -7.59 -3.35 -3.03
CA HIS A 115 -8.68 -4.33 -3.09
C HIS A 115 -8.14 -5.76 -2.90
N LEU A 116 -7.05 -6.11 -3.58
CA LEU A 116 -6.40 -7.41 -3.47
C LEU A 116 -5.88 -7.65 -2.04
N ALA A 117 -5.31 -6.63 -1.38
CA ALA A 117 -4.90 -6.68 0.01
C ALA A 117 -6.07 -6.99 0.95
N GLY A 118 -7.25 -6.47 0.64
CA GLY A 118 -8.47 -6.65 1.42
C GLY A 118 -9.27 -7.92 1.11
N SER A 119 -9.08 -8.54 -0.03
CA SER A 119 -9.89 -9.67 -0.48
C SER A 119 -9.21 -11.04 -0.37
N ARG A 120 -7.87 -11.07 -0.31
CA ARG A 120 -7.07 -12.32 -0.33
C ARG A 120 -6.23 -12.47 0.92
N THR A 121 -6.38 -13.60 1.61
CA THR A 121 -5.63 -13.93 2.82
C THR A 121 -4.45 -14.87 2.56
N ASP A 122 -4.51 -15.65 1.48
CA ASP A 122 -3.57 -16.70 1.08
C ASP A 122 -2.56 -16.27 0.00
N LEU A 123 -2.53 -14.97 -0.32
CA LEU A 123 -1.65 -14.39 -1.34
C LEU A 123 -0.20 -14.34 -0.86
N SER A 124 0.72 -14.89 -1.64
CA SER A 124 2.16 -14.72 -1.42
C SER A 124 2.62 -13.34 -1.91
N GLY A 125 3.38 -12.62 -1.09
CA GLY A 125 3.82 -11.24 -1.33
C GLY A 125 2.90 -10.21 -0.69
N ASP A 126 3.34 -8.95 -0.71
CA ASP A 126 2.62 -7.83 -0.09
C ASP A 126 1.93 -6.96 -1.15
N PRO A 127 0.59 -7.05 -1.30
CA PRO A 127 -0.13 -6.19 -2.24
C PRO A 127 -0.30 -4.74 -1.76
N VAL A 128 0.02 -4.43 -0.50
CA VAL A 128 0.00 -3.04 -0.02
C VAL A 128 1.17 -2.26 -0.61
N LEU A 129 2.35 -2.89 -0.71
CA LEU A 129 3.56 -2.25 -1.25
C LEU A 129 3.35 -1.58 -2.61
N PRO A 130 2.91 -2.25 -3.69
CA PRO A 130 2.76 -1.59 -4.98
C PRO A 130 1.74 -0.43 -4.95
N ALA A 131 0.71 -0.50 -4.12
CA ALA A 131 -0.23 0.60 -3.97
C ALA A 131 0.42 1.86 -3.35
N THR A 132 1.38 1.68 -2.42
CA THR A 132 2.08 2.79 -1.76
C THR A 132 3.08 3.49 -2.65
N LEU A 133 3.54 2.83 -3.71
CA LEU A 133 4.51 3.35 -4.66
C LEU A 133 3.86 4.12 -5.82
N ALA A 134 2.54 4.07 -5.97
CA ALA A 134 1.80 4.66 -7.08
C ALA A 134 1.83 6.20 -7.02
N ASP A 135 2.10 6.82 -8.17
CA ASP A 135 2.15 8.28 -8.31
C ASP A 135 0.79 8.94 -8.14
N SER A 136 0.76 10.10 -7.49
CA SER A 136 -0.41 10.99 -7.38
C SER A 136 -1.67 10.28 -6.83
N VAL A 137 -1.48 9.38 -5.85
CA VAL A 137 -2.57 8.64 -5.21
C VAL A 137 -2.56 8.86 -3.69
N THR A 138 -3.69 9.28 -3.14
CA THR A 138 -3.89 9.36 -1.69
C THR A 138 -4.44 8.03 -1.17
N ILE A 139 -3.59 7.21 -0.55
CA ILE A 139 -3.94 5.85 -0.11
C ILE A 139 -4.14 5.71 1.39
N TRP A 140 -3.71 6.68 2.20
CA TRP A 140 -3.72 6.56 3.67
C TRP A 140 -5.10 6.26 4.27
N PRO A 141 -6.26 6.75 3.75
CA PRO A 141 -7.57 6.37 4.30
C PRO A 141 -7.86 4.88 4.14
N SER A 142 -7.48 4.30 3.01
CA SER A 142 -7.64 2.86 2.74
C SER A 142 -6.69 2.02 3.61
N LEU A 143 -5.45 2.48 3.83
CA LEU A 143 -4.52 1.83 4.75
C LEU A 143 -5.04 1.84 6.18
N LEU A 144 -5.62 2.95 6.64
CA LEU A 144 -6.25 3.06 7.96
C LEU A 144 -7.41 2.08 8.11
N GLN A 145 -8.28 1.98 7.11
CA GLN A 145 -9.38 1.03 7.09
C GLN A 145 -8.88 -0.42 7.14
N LEU A 146 -7.85 -0.75 6.37
CA LEU A 146 -7.24 -2.07 6.35
C LEU A 146 -6.60 -2.41 7.70
N ALA A 147 -5.87 -1.49 8.30
CA ALA A 147 -5.22 -1.67 9.60
C ALA A 147 -6.22 -1.97 10.74
N ARG A 148 -7.38 -1.32 10.73
CA ARG A 148 -8.41 -1.47 11.76
C ARG A 148 -9.31 -2.69 11.60
N SER A 149 -9.39 -3.27 10.42
CA SER A 149 -10.34 -4.35 10.17
C SER A 149 -9.79 -5.72 10.59
N SER A 150 -10.37 -6.31 11.64
CA SER A 150 -10.03 -7.66 12.12
C SER A 150 -10.32 -8.79 11.10
N ARG A 151 -11.01 -8.48 10.00
CA ARG A 151 -11.23 -9.44 8.90
C ARG A 151 -9.96 -9.80 8.15
N PHE A 152 -8.91 -8.96 8.24
CA PHE A 152 -7.67 -9.17 7.52
C PHE A 152 -6.60 -9.80 8.40
N PRO A 153 -5.72 -10.63 7.82
CA PRO A 153 -4.60 -11.22 8.55
C PRO A 153 -3.75 -10.15 9.23
N MET A 154 -3.21 -10.48 10.39
CA MET A 154 -2.38 -9.57 11.19
C MET A 154 -1.23 -8.98 10.37
N GLU A 155 -0.56 -9.77 9.53
CA GLU A 155 0.55 -9.32 8.69
C GLU A 155 0.13 -8.20 7.72
N ARG A 156 -1.06 -8.31 7.10
CA ARG A 156 -1.59 -7.26 6.21
C ARG A 156 -1.91 -5.98 6.97
N ARG A 157 -2.46 -6.11 8.16
CA ARG A 157 -2.77 -4.97 9.03
C ARG A 157 -1.49 -4.28 9.51
N ARG A 158 -0.47 -5.04 9.89
CA ARG A 158 0.84 -4.49 10.26
C ARG A 158 1.53 -3.80 9.08
N SER A 159 1.49 -4.39 7.89
CA SER A 159 1.98 -3.75 6.66
C SER A 159 1.26 -2.43 6.39
N ALA A 160 -0.07 -2.38 6.51
CA ALA A 160 -0.83 -1.15 6.35
C ALA A 160 -0.43 -0.06 7.36
N VAL A 161 -0.20 -0.43 8.63
CA VAL A 161 0.27 0.52 9.66
C VAL A 161 1.69 1.00 9.37
N PHE A 162 2.58 0.10 8.94
CA PHE A 162 3.93 0.50 8.53
C PHE A 162 3.89 1.56 7.43
N TRP A 163 3.10 1.31 6.38
CA TRP A 163 2.97 2.26 5.26
C TRP A 163 2.23 3.55 5.64
N LEU A 164 1.34 3.52 6.62
CA LEU A 164 0.80 4.75 7.22
C LEU A 164 1.91 5.58 7.86
N GLY A 165 2.86 4.95 8.53
CA GLY A 165 4.02 5.64 9.12
C GLY A 165 4.91 6.32 8.09
N GLN A 166 4.95 5.81 6.85
CA GLN A 166 5.72 6.40 5.75
C GLN A 166 4.96 7.51 5.00
N ALA A 167 3.67 7.67 5.25
CA ALA A 167 2.89 8.74 4.64
C ALA A 167 3.05 10.06 5.42
N ALA A 168 3.04 11.19 4.73
CA ALA A 168 3.18 12.50 5.35
C ALA A 168 1.83 13.10 5.78
N GLY A 169 1.88 13.94 6.82
CA GLY A 169 0.79 14.83 7.20
C GLY A 169 0.13 14.51 8.54
N ALA A 170 -0.32 15.56 9.23
CA ALA A 170 -0.93 15.50 10.56
C ALA A 170 -2.16 14.57 10.67
N ALA A 171 -2.90 14.36 9.58
CA ALA A 171 -4.02 13.41 9.54
C ALA A 171 -3.56 11.96 9.74
N VAL A 172 -2.35 11.63 9.25
CA VAL A 172 -1.74 10.31 9.43
C VAL A 172 -1.27 10.12 10.87
N ASP A 173 -0.70 11.15 11.49
CA ASP A 173 -0.26 11.10 12.89
C ASP A 173 -1.43 10.86 13.83
N GLY A 174 -2.55 11.56 13.62
CA GLY A 174 -3.80 11.30 14.33
C GLY A 174 -4.35 9.89 14.09
N ALA A 175 -4.21 9.34 12.88
CA ALA A 175 -4.62 7.99 12.56
C ALA A 175 -3.78 6.94 13.30
N LEU A 176 -2.44 7.08 13.33
CA LEU A 176 -1.52 6.19 14.05
C LEU A 176 -1.77 6.22 15.55
N ASP A 177 -1.92 7.42 16.13
CA ASP A 177 -2.26 7.58 17.54
C ASP A 177 -3.59 6.92 17.89
N SER A 178 -4.58 7.08 17.04
CA SER A 178 -5.89 6.44 17.20
C SER A 178 -5.81 4.90 17.14
N ILE A 179 -4.94 4.32 16.30
CA ILE A 179 -4.71 2.87 16.28
C ILE A 179 -4.03 2.43 17.58
N ALA A 180 -3.00 3.14 18.04
CA ALA A 180 -2.29 2.82 19.28
C ALA A 180 -3.21 2.87 20.52
N GLY A 181 -4.20 3.76 20.53
CA GLY A 181 -5.19 3.91 21.59
C GLY A 181 -6.38 2.95 21.53
N ASP A 182 -6.66 2.34 20.38
CA ASP A 182 -7.84 1.52 20.15
C ASP A 182 -7.73 0.14 20.81
N THR A 183 -8.44 -0.06 21.93
CA THR A 183 -8.45 -1.33 22.67
C THR A 183 -9.12 -2.48 21.92
N GLY A 184 -9.92 -2.20 20.89
CA GLY A 184 -10.52 -3.22 20.01
C GLY A 184 -9.54 -3.76 18.95
N THR A 185 -8.41 -3.08 18.77
CA THR A 185 -7.35 -3.52 17.87
C THR A 185 -6.34 -4.41 18.61
N GLU A 186 -5.87 -5.49 17.97
CA GLU A 186 -4.90 -6.42 18.58
C GLU A 186 -3.60 -5.70 18.96
N ARG A 187 -3.01 -6.11 20.08
CA ARG A 187 -1.81 -5.51 20.64
C ARG A 187 -0.67 -5.36 19.65
N GLU A 188 -0.43 -6.36 18.81
CA GLU A 188 0.67 -6.33 17.84
C GLU A 188 0.49 -5.25 16.76
N VAL A 189 -0.74 -5.01 16.31
CA VAL A 189 -1.05 -3.90 15.39
C VAL A 189 -0.87 -2.55 16.08
N ARG A 190 -1.30 -2.45 17.33
CA ARG A 190 -1.11 -1.24 18.16
C ARG A 190 0.38 -0.94 18.43
N LYS A 191 1.19 -1.98 18.72
CA LYS A 191 2.65 -1.84 18.85
C LYS A 191 3.28 -1.37 17.54
N GLN A 192 2.81 -1.87 16.40
CA GLN A 192 3.27 -1.39 15.10
C GLN A 192 2.93 0.10 14.90
N ALA A 193 1.78 0.58 15.39
CA ALA A 193 1.44 2.01 15.33
C ALA A 193 2.38 2.86 16.20
N VAL A 194 2.75 2.37 17.40
CA VAL A 194 3.76 3.04 18.26
C VAL A 194 5.12 3.10 17.57
N PHE A 195 5.53 2.01 16.90
CA PHE A 195 6.74 2.01 16.09
C PHE A 195 6.65 2.99 14.92
N ALA A 196 5.55 2.98 14.17
CA ALA A 196 5.36 3.90 13.06
C ALA A 196 5.39 5.38 13.50
N LEU A 197 4.82 5.71 14.67
CA LEU A 197 4.94 7.03 15.28
C LEU A 197 6.40 7.39 15.59
N SER A 198 7.22 6.45 16.06
CA SER A 198 8.63 6.71 16.40
C SER A 198 9.50 7.02 15.18
N GLN A 199 9.05 6.67 13.97
CA GLN A 199 9.76 6.96 12.72
C GLN A 199 9.41 8.34 12.13
N ARG A 200 8.52 9.10 12.80
CA ARG A 200 8.16 10.47 12.41
C ARG A 200 9.24 11.45 12.86
N SER A 201 9.15 12.70 12.41
CA SER A 201 10.02 13.76 12.91
C SER A 201 9.92 13.86 14.44
N SER A 202 11.00 14.26 15.12
CA SER A 202 11.00 14.37 16.60
C SER A 202 9.88 15.26 17.12
N ASP A 203 9.50 16.29 16.37
CA ASP A 203 8.42 17.21 16.75
C ASP A 203 7.03 16.57 16.75
N GLU A 204 6.82 15.56 15.92
CA GLU A 204 5.58 14.78 15.84
C GLU A 204 5.63 13.54 16.75
N ALA A 205 6.74 12.80 16.70
CA ALA A 205 6.92 11.53 17.40
C ALA A 205 6.94 11.69 18.92
N VAL A 206 7.79 12.60 19.45
CA VAL A 206 8.06 12.68 20.88
C VAL A 206 6.82 13.04 21.70
N PRO A 207 6.00 14.05 21.34
CA PRO A 207 4.76 14.33 22.08
C PRO A 207 3.77 13.16 22.06
N ALA A 208 3.64 12.47 20.95
CA ALA A 208 2.75 11.32 20.83
C ALA A 208 3.23 10.15 21.70
N LEU A 209 4.52 9.82 21.67
CA LEU A 209 5.11 8.76 22.47
C LEU A 209 5.04 9.07 23.98
N ILE A 210 5.28 10.31 24.40
CA ILE A 210 5.12 10.75 25.81
C ILE A 210 3.68 10.54 26.27
N ARG A 211 2.70 10.94 25.46
CA ARG A 211 1.29 10.74 25.78
C ARG A 211 0.97 9.25 25.94
N ILE A 212 1.44 8.38 25.00
CA ILE A 212 1.22 6.94 25.08
C ILE A 212 1.89 6.36 26.34
N ALA A 213 3.12 6.76 26.65
CA ALA A 213 3.85 6.30 27.83
C ALA A 213 3.12 6.65 29.14
N ARG A 214 2.51 7.83 29.21
CA ARG A 214 1.79 8.29 30.41
C ARG A 214 0.38 7.70 30.54
N THR A 215 -0.35 7.58 29.43
CA THR A 215 -1.82 7.40 29.49
C THR A 215 -2.35 6.11 28.90
N ASN A 216 -1.54 5.35 28.13
CA ASN A 216 -2.05 4.13 27.53
C ASN A 216 -2.34 3.07 28.60
N ARG A 217 -3.51 2.42 28.50
CA ARG A 217 -3.96 1.42 29.47
C ARG A 217 -3.13 0.13 29.40
N ASP A 218 -2.59 -0.20 28.22
CA ASP A 218 -1.77 -1.40 28.02
C ASP A 218 -0.32 -1.15 28.44
N PRO A 219 0.19 -1.84 29.48
CA PRO A 219 1.57 -1.64 29.96
C PRO A 219 2.63 -1.97 28.89
N GLU A 220 2.36 -2.90 27.99
CA GLU A 220 3.30 -3.23 26.92
C GLU A 220 3.43 -2.10 25.87
N LEU A 221 2.35 -1.35 25.62
CA LEU A 221 2.42 -0.16 24.76
C LEU A 221 3.15 0.99 25.46
N ARG A 222 2.90 1.20 26.77
CA ARG A 222 3.69 2.19 27.54
C ARG A 222 5.18 1.87 27.49
N LYS A 223 5.55 0.61 27.69
CA LYS A 223 6.92 0.12 27.61
C LYS A 223 7.54 0.32 26.22
N SER A 224 6.78 0.03 25.18
CA SER A 224 7.21 0.26 23.79
C SER A 224 7.43 1.76 23.52
N ALA A 225 6.55 2.63 23.98
CA ALA A 225 6.72 4.09 23.84
C ALA A 225 7.96 4.60 24.60
N LEU A 226 8.19 4.15 25.83
CA LEU A 226 9.41 4.48 26.61
C LEU A 226 10.68 4.01 25.92
N PHE A 227 10.65 2.79 25.33
CA PHE A 227 11.79 2.28 24.56
C PHE A 227 12.14 3.22 23.38
N TRP A 228 11.16 3.63 22.58
CA TRP A 228 11.39 4.50 21.43
C TRP A 228 11.76 5.93 21.85
N LEU A 229 11.23 6.45 22.96
CA LEU A 229 11.67 7.71 23.55
C LEU A 229 13.16 7.67 23.96
N GLY A 230 13.62 6.54 24.51
CA GLY A 230 15.02 6.34 24.83
C GLY A 230 15.96 6.32 23.60
N GLN A 231 15.42 6.04 22.42
CA GLN A 231 16.17 6.04 21.15
C GLN A 231 16.11 7.41 20.43
N SER A 232 15.24 8.33 20.87
CA SER A 232 14.98 9.59 20.14
C SER A 232 16.08 10.65 20.30
N ASN A 233 16.94 10.54 21.32
CA ASN A 233 17.91 11.56 21.73
C ASN A 233 17.29 12.96 21.96
N ASP A 234 15.98 13.03 22.24
CA ASP A 234 15.26 14.29 22.44
C ASP A 234 15.24 14.68 23.92
N PRO A 235 15.53 15.95 24.28
CA PRO A 235 15.52 16.42 25.67
C PRO A 235 14.20 16.17 26.40
N ARG A 236 13.07 16.27 25.69
CA ARG A 236 11.72 16.03 26.26
C ARG A 236 11.55 14.59 26.76
N ALA A 237 12.25 13.64 26.14
CA ALA A 237 12.26 12.25 26.62
C ALA A 237 13.04 12.12 27.93
N VAL A 238 14.16 12.84 28.07
CA VAL A 238 14.96 12.88 29.33
C VAL A 238 14.13 13.44 30.47
N ASP A 239 13.42 14.55 30.25
CA ASP A 239 12.52 15.15 31.25
C ASP A 239 11.47 14.16 31.75
N LEU A 240 10.87 13.36 30.83
CA LEU A 240 9.93 12.32 31.22
C LEU A 240 10.58 11.23 32.08
N PHE A 241 11.78 10.76 31.70
CA PHE A 241 12.49 9.74 32.50
C PHE A 241 12.86 10.23 33.89
N GLU A 242 13.28 11.47 34.02
CA GLU A 242 13.52 12.06 35.33
C GLU A 242 12.26 12.16 36.20
N GLU A 243 11.12 12.49 35.59
CA GLU A 243 9.83 12.52 36.28
C GLU A 243 9.40 11.13 36.79
N ILE A 244 9.61 10.07 35.97
CA ILE A 244 9.23 8.70 36.36
C ILE A 244 10.12 8.12 37.46
N LEU A 245 11.37 8.56 37.54
CA LEU A 245 12.36 8.03 38.50
C LEU A 245 12.36 8.76 39.88
N ARG A 246 11.60 9.85 39.99
CA ARG A 246 11.39 10.59 41.27
C ARG A 246 10.25 9.98 42.08
#